data_ffde95514ca3cff77f2ef0686ca94676
#
_entry.id   ffde95514ca3cff77f2ef0686ca94676
#
_cell.length_a   1.000
_cell.length_b   1.000
_cell.length_c   1.000
_cell.angle_alpha   90.00
_cell.angle_beta   90.00
_cell.angle_gamma   90.00
#
_symmetry.space_group_name_H-M   'P 1'
#
loop_
_entity.id
_entity.type
_entity.pdbx_description
1 polymer ?
#
loop_
_entity_poly.entity_id
_entity_poly.type
_entity_poly.pdbx_seq_one_letter_code
_entity_poly.pdbx_strand_id
1 'polypeptide(L)'
;MKKYILIAAICSLLTLVKSANAQTDAAAFTGAQPKLEHYDALYVLNSSDEKKIRGTLRNMDNALEDPRLKGKLHIELIVFGDGVAVYMKSGLFEQALKSLQAKGVVLAECSNTVRERKIDKNDLFDFISYVPSGNGEIILRHFDGWAIVHP
;
A
#
# COMPACT_ATOMS: atom_id res chain seq x y z
N MET A 1 -26.98 -20.83 62.32
CA MET A 1 -25.61 -20.47 61.95
C MET A 1 -24.94 -21.36 60.88
N LYS A 2 -25.58 -22.42 60.39
CA LYS A 2 -24.98 -23.31 59.32
C LYS A 2 -25.38 -22.99 57.88
N LYS A 3 -26.31 -22.05 57.65
CA LYS A 3 -26.80 -21.73 56.30
C LYS A 3 -26.03 -20.62 55.61
N TYR A 4 -25.20 -19.84 56.30
CA TYR A 4 -24.45 -18.72 55.72
C TYR A 4 -23.02 -19.07 55.28
N ILE A 5 -22.52 -20.25 55.72
CA ILE A 5 -21.16 -20.71 55.36
C ILE A 5 -21.14 -21.30 53.91
N LEU A 6 -22.29 -21.78 53.41
CA LEU A 6 -22.36 -22.38 52.08
C LEU A 6 -22.41 -21.36 50.95
N ILE A 7 -22.85 -20.12 51.24
CA ILE A 7 -22.95 -19.05 50.23
C ILE A 7 -21.61 -18.36 50.03
N ALA A 8 -20.75 -18.30 51.05
CA ALA A 8 -19.42 -17.71 50.92
C ALA A 8 -18.42 -18.57 50.12
N ALA A 9 -18.65 -19.86 49.99
CA ALA A 9 -17.80 -20.79 49.24
C ALA A 9 -18.07 -20.77 47.73
N ILE A 10 -19.25 -20.32 47.30
CA ILE A 10 -19.64 -20.28 45.88
C ILE A 10 -19.17 -18.97 45.21
N CYS A 11 -19.00 -17.87 45.96
CA CYS A 11 -18.51 -16.60 45.42
C CYS A 11 -17.00 -16.55 45.17
N SER A 12 -16.21 -17.45 45.76
CA SER A 12 -14.75 -17.48 45.57
C SER A 12 -14.28 -18.30 44.35
N LEU A 13 -15.19 -18.97 43.63
CA LEU A 13 -14.83 -19.79 42.47
C LEU A 13 -15.00 -19.06 41.11
N LEU A 14 -15.48 -17.81 41.13
CA LEU A 14 -15.80 -17.08 39.89
C LEU A 14 -14.75 -16.04 39.47
N THR A 15 -13.57 -15.98 40.09
CA THR A 15 -12.54 -14.98 39.76
C THR A 15 -11.26 -15.56 39.15
N LEU A 16 -11.28 -16.76 38.61
CA LEU A 16 -10.19 -17.27 37.79
C LEU A 16 -10.55 -17.16 36.28
N VAL A 17 -10.98 -15.97 35.86
CA VAL A 17 -10.82 -15.61 34.46
C VAL A 17 -9.30 -15.38 34.28
N LYS A 18 -8.60 -16.44 33.89
CA LYS A 18 -7.28 -16.29 33.30
C LYS A 18 -7.45 -15.36 32.13
N SER A 19 -7.03 -14.09 32.27
CA SER A 19 -6.66 -13.26 31.12
C SER A 19 -5.61 -14.07 30.38
N ALA A 20 -6.01 -14.75 29.33
CA ALA A 20 -5.09 -15.23 28.33
C ALA A 20 -4.47 -13.97 27.73
N ASN A 21 -3.40 -13.47 28.35
CA ASN A 21 -2.47 -12.60 27.68
C ASN A 21 -1.97 -13.43 26.50
N ALA A 22 -2.56 -13.20 25.33
CA ALA A 22 -1.94 -13.56 24.09
C ALA A 22 -0.70 -12.65 23.92
N GLN A 23 0.29 -12.87 24.77
CA GLN A 23 1.65 -12.42 24.55
C GLN A 23 2.13 -13.31 23.42
N THR A 24 1.85 -12.86 22.18
CA THR A 24 2.50 -13.41 21.00
C THR A 24 3.99 -13.30 21.26
N ASP A 25 4.63 -14.43 21.43
CA ASP A 25 6.07 -14.51 21.57
C ASP A 25 6.67 -13.74 20.39
N ALA A 26 7.29 -12.61 20.65
CA ALA A 26 7.83 -11.74 19.60
C ALA A 26 8.85 -12.49 18.71
N ALA A 27 9.46 -13.54 19.24
CA ALA A 27 10.38 -14.43 18.52
C ALA A 27 9.65 -15.32 17.49
N ALA A 28 8.34 -15.57 17.65
CA ALA A 28 7.53 -16.39 16.74
C ALA A 28 6.75 -15.57 15.70
N PHE A 29 6.74 -14.23 15.80
CA PHE A 29 6.01 -13.39 14.85
C PHE A 29 6.78 -13.23 13.55
N THR A 30 6.29 -13.86 12.48
CA THR A 30 6.89 -13.83 11.12
C THR A 30 6.10 -12.91 10.16
N GLY A 31 5.18 -12.11 10.66
CA GLY A 31 4.33 -11.23 9.88
C GLY A 31 2.97 -11.82 9.54
N ALA A 32 2.13 -11.01 8.89
CA ALA A 32 0.80 -11.43 8.45
C ALA A 32 0.91 -12.54 7.39
N GLN A 33 -0.01 -13.49 7.47
CA GLN A 33 -0.11 -14.55 6.46
C GLN A 33 -1.12 -14.15 5.37
N PRO A 34 -0.84 -14.45 4.08
CA PRO A 34 -1.77 -14.16 2.99
C PRO A 34 -3.03 -15.01 3.12
N LYS A 35 -4.19 -14.37 2.92
CA LYS A 35 -5.50 -15.03 3.01
C LYS A 35 -6.30 -15.00 1.71
N LEU A 36 -5.88 -14.13 0.75
CA LEU A 36 -6.56 -13.94 -0.51
C LEU A 36 -5.76 -14.57 -1.66
N GLU A 37 -6.46 -14.87 -2.75
CA GLU A 37 -5.83 -15.37 -3.98
C GLU A 37 -5.06 -14.25 -4.70
N HIS A 38 -5.54 -13.00 -4.61
CA HIS A 38 -4.85 -11.82 -5.12
C HIS A 38 -5.02 -10.62 -4.19
N TYR A 39 -4.16 -9.64 -4.37
CA TYR A 39 -4.12 -8.38 -3.64
C TYR A 39 -3.88 -7.25 -4.63
N ASP A 40 -4.53 -6.11 -4.37
CA ASP A 40 -4.40 -4.91 -5.17
C ASP A 40 -3.89 -3.75 -4.31
N ALA A 41 -2.91 -3.00 -4.81
CA ALA A 41 -2.32 -1.88 -4.09
C ALA A 41 -2.16 -0.67 -5.00
N LEU A 42 -2.63 0.48 -4.53
CA LEU A 42 -2.41 1.78 -5.15
C LEU A 42 -1.29 2.51 -4.41
N TYR A 43 -0.15 2.66 -5.06
CA TYR A 43 0.95 3.49 -4.58
C TYR A 43 0.74 4.93 -5.01
N VAL A 44 0.87 5.86 -4.07
CA VAL A 44 0.61 7.28 -4.30
C VAL A 44 1.90 8.08 -4.27
N LEU A 45 2.20 8.80 -5.35
CA LEU A 45 3.38 9.66 -5.45
C LEU A 45 2.98 11.08 -5.88
N ASN A 46 3.20 12.04 -4.99
CA ASN A 46 2.91 13.47 -5.23
C ASN A 46 4.10 14.39 -4.93
N SER A 47 5.33 13.86 -4.94
CA SER A 47 6.55 14.58 -4.58
C SER A 47 7.60 14.47 -5.69
N SER A 48 8.33 15.56 -5.92
CA SER A 48 9.50 15.61 -6.82
C SER A 48 10.82 15.31 -6.11
N ASP A 49 10.79 15.03 -4.81
CA ASP A 49 11.99 14.64 -4.06
C ASP A 49 12.55 13.32 -4.59
N GLU A 50 13.79 13.37 -5.09
CA GLU A 50 14.42 12.21 -5.75
C GLU A 50 14.56 11.01 -4.81
N LYS A 51 14.86 11.23 -3.53
CA LYS A 51 14.99 10.18 -2.52
C LYS A 51 13.64 9.49 -2.29
N LYS A 52 12.57 10.28 -2.23
CA LYS A 52 11.21 9.78 -2.09
C LYS A 52 10.78 9.00 -3.33
N ILE A 53 11.05 9.51 -4.53
CA ILE A 53 10.76 8.80 -5.78
C ILE A 53 11.49 7.45 -5.80
N ARG A 54 12.82 7.43 -5.59
CA ARG A 54 13.60 6.19 -5.56
C ARG A 54 13.12 5.21 -4.48
N GLY A 55 12.73 5.73 -3.31
CA GLY A 55 12.15 4.96 -2.23
C GLY A 55 10.85 4.29 -2.64
N THR A 56 9.94 5.04 -3.27
CA THR A 56 8.65 4.55 -3.76
C THR A 56 8.83 3.43 -4.80
N LEU A 57 9.66 3.66 -5.83
CA LEU A 57 9.91 2.65 -6.88
C LEU A 57 10.51 1.36 -6.29
N ARG A 58 11.49 1.48 -5.38
CA ARG A 58 12.08 0.33 -4.69
C ARG A 58 11.07 -0.40 -3.80
N ASN A 59 10.19 0.32 -3.11
CA ASN A 59 9.19 -0.28 -2.23
C ASN A 59 8.16 -1.09 -3.02
N MET A 60 7.77 -0.64 -4.21
CA MET A 60 6.92 -1.43 -5.12
C MET A 60 7.64 -2.70 -5.58
N ASP A 61 8.90 -2.57 -5.98
CA ASP A 61 9.71 -3.73 -6.40
C ASP A 61 9.83 -4.77 -5.28
N ASN A 62 10.13 -4.31 -4.06
CA ASN A 62 10.20 -5.17 -2.87
C ASN A 62 8.85 -5.85 -2.56
N ALA A 63 7.73 -5.15 -2.73
CA ALA A 63 6.40 -5.71 -2.50
C ALA A 63 6.06 -6.81 -3.52
N LEU A 64 6.43 -6.62 -4.79
CA LEU A 64 6.25 -7.63 -5.84
C LEU A 64 7.11 -8.88 -5.61
N GLU A 65 8.27 -8.72 -4.96
CA GLU A 65 9.19 -9.83 -4.65
C GLU A 65 8.93 -10.45 -3.25
N ASP A 66 8.04 -9.89 -2.43
CA ASP A 66 7.67 -10.47 -1.13
C ASP A 66 7.11 -11.89 -1.35
N PRO A 67 7.70 -12.93 -0.75
CA PRO A 67 7.30 -14.32 -1.01
C PRO A 67 5.84 -14.61 -0.66
N ARG A 68 5.21 -13.79 0.18
CA ARG A 68 3.79 -13.90 0.56
C ARG A 68 2.85 -13.33 -0.49
N LEU A 69 3.35 -12.40 -1.33
CA LEU A 69 2.58 -11.63 -2.31
C LEU A 69 2.97 -11.94 -3.76
N LYS A 70 4.14 -12.56 -3.97
CA LYS A 70 4.69 -12.85 -5.29
C LYS A 70 3.71 -13.64 -6.15
N GLY A 71 3.41 -13.10 -7.35
CA GLY A 71 2.45 -13.67 -8.28
C GLY A 71 0.98 -13.44 -7.90
N LYS A 72 0.70 -12.71 -6.80
CA LYS A 72 -0.66 -12.41 -6.32
C LYS A 72 -0.93 -10.91 -6.20
N LEU A 73 0.10 -10.06 -6.31
CA LEU A 73 -0.02 -8.62 -6.10
C LEU A 73 -0.09 -7.89 -7.42
N HIS A 74 -1.15 -7.10 -7.60
CA HIS A 74 -1.24 -6.06 -8.62
C HIS A 74 -0.91 -4.71 -8.01
N ILE A 75 -0.14 -3.91 -8.72
CA ILE A 75 0.20 -2.55 -8.30
C ILE A 75 -0.18 -1.55 -9.39
N GLU A 76 -0.79 -0.46 -8.97
CA GLU A 76 -0.89 0.77 -9.72
C GLU A 76 -0.08 1.86 -9.00
N LEU A 77 0.74 2.61 -9.75
CA LEU A 77 1.37 3.85 -9.30
C LEU A 77 0.57 5.02 -9.83
N ILE A 78 -0.18 5.71 -8.95
CA ILE A 78 -0.84 6.97 -9.28
C ILE A 78 0.08 8.14 -8.94
N VAL A 79 0.33 8.98 -9.93
CA VAL A 79 1.19 10.16 -9.83
C VAL A 79 0.39 11.42 -10.09
N PHE A 80 0.59 12.45 -9.27
CA PHE A 80 0.00 13.78 -9.43
C PHE A 80 0.84 14.87 -8.77
N GLY A 81 0.51 16.13 -9.06
CA GLY A 81 1.21 17.26 -8.47
C GLY A 81 2.70 17.25 -8.82
N ASP A 82 3.57 17.44 -7.83
CA ASP A 82 5.02 17.44 -8.05
C ASP A 82 5.57 16.06 -8.41
N GLY A 83 4.83 15.00 -8.15
CA GLY A 83 5.20 13.64 -8.50
C GLY A 83 5.42 13.42 -9.99
N VAL A 84 4.82 14.25 -10.87
CA VAL A 84 5.00 14.17 -12.33
C VAL A 84 6.48 14.14 -12.74
N ALA A 85 7.38 14.65 -11.92
CA ALA A 85 8.82 14.62 -12.15
C ALA A 85 9.35 13.19 -12.41
N VAL A 86 8.70 12.14 -11.86
CA VAL A 86 9.10 10.74 -12.10
C VAL A 86 8.90 10.31 -13.54
N TYR A 87 7.92 10.91 -14.25
CA TYR A 87 7.54 10.56 -15.61
C TYR A 87 8.14 11.45 -16.70
N MET A 88 8.94 12.45 -16.33
CA MET A 88 9.60 13.34 -17.30
C MET A 88 10.70 12.60 -18.06
N LYS A 89 10.71 12.69 -19.41
CA LYS A 89 11.77 12.14 -20.27
C LYS A 89 13.15 12.70 -19.97
N SER A 90 13.22 13.92 -19.44
CA SER A 90 14.46 14.55 -18.97
C SER A 90 14.98 13.98 -17.65
N GLY A 91 14.20 13.11 -16.97
CA GLY A 91 14.53 12.55 -15.67
C GLY A 91 15.33 11.26 -15.74
N LEU A 92 15.62 10.69 -14.56
CA LEU A 92 16.52 9.54 -14.38
C LEU A 92 15.80 8.22 -14.16
N PHE A 93 14.46 8.18 -14.29
CA PHE A 93 13.65 7.06 -13.78
C PHE A 93 13.16 6.09 -14.85
N GLU A 94 13.44 6.34 -16.13
CA GLU A 94 12.93 5.54 -17.25
C GLU A 94 13.16 4.03 -17.06
N GLN A 95 14.40 3.65 -16.78
CA GLN A 95 14.78 2.24 -16.63
C GLN A 95 14.04 1.56 -15.48
N ALA A 96 13.92 2.24 -14.33
CA ALA A 96 13.22 1.71 -13.17
C ALA A 96 11.71 1.55 -13.43
N LEU A 97 11.10 2.54 -14.11
CA LEU A 97 9.69 2.49 -14.50
C LEU A 97 9.40 1.37 -15.49
N LYS A 98 10.24 1.21 -16.51
CA LYS A 98 10.12 0.10 -17.47
C LYS A 98 10.28 -1.27 -16.82
N SER A 99 11.18 -1.38 -15.84
CA SER A 99 11.35 -2.62 -15.06
C SER A 99 10.08 -2.96 -14.26
N LEU A 100 9.45 -1.97 -13.61
CA LEU A 100 8.20 -2.16 -12.89
C LEU A 100 7.04 -2.48 -13.83
N GLN A 101 6.94 -1.78 -14.97
CA GLN A 101 5.93 -2.07 -15.99
C GLN A 101 6.07 -3.51 -16.52
N ALA A 102 7.29 -3.99 -16.76
CA ALA A 102 7.53 -5.37 -17.18
C ALA A 102 7.10 -6.41 -16.12
N LYS A 103 7.01 -6.00 -14.85
CA LYS A 103 6.44 -6.80 -13.75
C LYS A 103 4.93 -6.63 -13.58
N GLY A 104 4.25 -5.90 -14.49
CA GLY A 104 2.80 -5.70 -14.49
C GLY A 104 2.32 -4.48 -13.71
N VAL A 105 3.21 -3.58 -13.28
CA VAL A 105 2.78 -2.33 -12.63
C VAL A 105 2.11 -1.41 -13.64
N VAL A 106 0.92 -0.92 -13.30
CA VAL A 106 0.24 0.16 -14.03
C VAL A 106 0.84 1.50 -13.60
N LEU A 107 1.32 2.29 -14.57
CA LEU A 107 1.89 3.60 -14.34
C LEU A 107 0.90 4.66 -14.81
N ALA A 108 0.31 5.42 -13.89
CA ALA A 108 -0.78 6.36 -14.17
C ALA A 108 -0.43 7.79 -13.74
N GLU A 109 -0.66 8.76 -14.63
CA GLU A 109 -0.50 10.20 -14.38
C GLU A 109 -1.87 10.88 -14.34
N CYS A 110 -2.02 11.85 -13.45
CA CYS A 110 -3.19 12.69 -13.33
C CYS A 110 -3.31 13.71 -14.47
N SER A 111 -4.33 13.61 -15.31
CA SER A 111 -4.60 14.56 -16.39
C SER A 111 -4.82 16.00 -15.91
N ASN A 112 -5.37 16.18 -14.70
CA ASN A 112 -5.50 17.52 -14.11
C ASN A 112 -4.13 18.15 -13.83
N THR A 113 -3.16 17.37 -13.31
CA THR A 113 -1.78 17.85 -13.10
C THR A 113 -1.16 18.32 -14.40
N VAL A 114 -1.26 17.50 -15.46
CA VAL A 114 -0.72 17.84 -16.80
C VAL A 114 -1.32 19.14 -17.31
N ARG A 115 -2.65 19.29 -17.22
CA ARG A 115 -3.36 20.49 -17.67
C ARG A 115 -3.00 21.73 -16.84
N GLU A 116 -3.03 21.63 -15.51
CA GLU A 116 -2.83 22.77 -14.61
C GLU A 116 -1.40 23.27 -14.63
N ARG A 117 -0.44 22.37 -14.80
CA ARG A 117 0.98 22.72 -14.91
C ARG A 117 1.43 23.01 -16.34
N LYS A 118 0.51 22.91 -17.31
CA LYS A 118 0.79 23.15 -18.74
C LYS A 118 1.94 22.30 -19.26
N ILE A 119 2.01 21.04 -18.83
CA ILE A 119 3.05 20.10 -19.25
C ILE A 119 2.70 19.60 -20.66
N ASP A 120 3.67 19.64 -21.57
CA ASP A 120 3.54 18.96 -22.85
C ASP A 120 3.63 17.44 -22.63
N LYS A 121 2.63 16.70 -23.10
CA LYS A 121 2.66 15.23 -22.99
C LYS A 121 3.85 14.61 -23.72
N ASN A 122 4.40 15.29 -24.73
CA ASN A 122 5.61 14.87 -25.42
C ASN A 122 6.85 14.87 -24.51
N ASP A 123 6.84 15.60 -23.39
CA ASP A 123 7.91 15.62 -22.39
C ASP A 123 7.80 14.45 -21.41
N LEU A 124 6.68 13.73 -21.41
CA LEU A 124 6.45 12.57 -20.57
C LEU A 124 6.74 11.27 -21.32
N PHE A 125 7.06 10.20 -20.59
CA PHE A 125 7.25 8.89 -21.19
C PHE A 125 5.98 8.40 -21.88
N ASP A 126 6.13 7.79 -23.06
CA ASP A 126 5.00 7.35 -23.90
C ASP A 126 4.32 6.09 -23.38
N PHE A 127 4.96 5.37 -22.45
CA PHE A 127 4.48 4.11 -21.91
C PHE A 127 3.64 4.27 -20.64
N ILE A 128 3.33 5.49 -20.20
CA ILE A 128 2.44 5.73 -19.06
C ILE A 128 1.00 5.89 -19.50
N SER A 129 0.08 5.62 -18.57
CA SER A 129 -1.36 5.83 -18.72
C SER A 129 -1.79 7.15 -18.08
N TYR A 130 -3.01 7.59 -18.38
CA TYR A 130 -3.57 8.81 -17.82
C TYR A 130 -4.93 8.53 -17.20
N VAL A 131 -5.14 9.06 -15.98
CA VAL A 131 -6.44 9.09 -15.33
C VAL A 131 -6.97 10.53 -15.25
N PRO A 132 -8.28 10.75 -15.22
CA PRO A 132 -8.85 12.11 -15.17
C PRO A 132 -8.38 12.90 -13.95
N SER A 133 -8.29 12.25 -12.78
CA SER A 133 -7.94 12.85 -11.50
C SER A 133 -7.22 11.86 -10.61
N GLY A 134 -6.05 12.21 -10.08
CA GLY A 134 -5.32 11.36 -9.14
C GLY A 134 -6.10 11.13 -7.84
N ASN A 135 -6.76 12.15 -7.30
CA ASN A 135 -7.64 11.98 -6.12
C ASN A 135 -8.87 11.13 -6.45
N GLY A 136 -9.43 11.29 -7.64
CA GLY A 136 -10.53 10.43 -8.10
C GLY A 136 -10.13 8.97 -8.16
N GLU A 137 -8.94 8.68 -8.70
CA GLU A 137 -8.40 7.32 -8.73
C GLU A 137 -8.21 6.73 -7.33
N ILE A 138 -7.62 7.49 -6.41
CA ILE A 138 -7.45 7.06 -5.02
C ILE A 138 -8.81 6.69 -4.38
N ILE A 139 -9.84 7.52 -4.59
CA ILE A 139 -11.17 7.29 -4.03
C ILE A 139 -11.78 6.00 -4.61
N LEU A 140 -11.77 5.86 -5.94
CA LEU A 140 -12.35 4.71 -6.62
C LEU A 140 -11.65 3.41 -6.19
N ARG A 141 -10.31 3.37 -6.23
CA ARG A 141 -9.54 2.20 -5.81
C ARG A 141 -9.76 1.83 -4.35
N HIS A 142 -9.87 2.86 -3.47
CA HIS A 142 -10.20 2.60 -2.06
C HIS A 142 -11.54 1.87 -1.91
N PHE A 143 -12.59 2.32 -2.60
CA PHE A 143 -13.90 1.68 -2.55
C PHE A 143 -13.95 0.33 -3.29
N ASP A 144 -13.03 0.09 -4.23
CA ASP A 144 -12.83 -1.21 -4.87
C ASP A 144 -12.05 -2.19 -3.97
N GLY A 145 -11.65 -1.78 -2.76
CA GLY A 145 -10.97 -2.62 -1.77
C GLY A 145 -9.44 -2.64 -1.90
N TRP A 146 -8.85 -1.75 -2.68
CA TRP A 146 -7.40 -1.65 -2.83
C TRP A 146 -6.72 -1.11 -1.58
N ALA A 147 -5.55 -1.63 -1.28
CA ALA A 147 -4.68 -1.05 -0.25
C ALA A 147 -4.06 0.26 -0.77
N ILE A 148 -4.26 1.37 -0.04
CA ILE A 148 -3.65 2.66 -0.40
C ILE A 148 -2.31 2.80 0.32
N VAL A 149 -1.22 2.91 -0.43
CA VAL A 149 0.15 2.96 0.08
C VAL A 149 0.77 4.33 -0.21
N HIS A 150 1.18 5.03 0.85
CA HIS A 150 1.92 6.29 0.80
C HIS A 150 3.33 6.04 1.35
N PRO A 151 4.35 5.79 0.50
CA PRO A 151 5.73 5.55 0.91
C PRO A 151 6.43 6.79 1.49
#